data_3f33bb53ad1ecdcdb1318f516eff0430
#
_entry.id   3f33bb53ad1ecdcdb1318f516eff0430
#
_cell.length_a   1.000
_cell.length_b   1.000
_cell.length_c   1.000
_cell.angle_alpha   90.00
_cell.angle_beta   90.00
_cell.angle_gamma   90.00
#
_symmetry.space_group_name_H-M   'P 1'
#
loop_
_entity.id
_entity.type
_entity.pdbx_description
1 polymer ?
#
loop_
_entity_poly.entity_id
_entity_poly.type
_entity_poly.pdbx_seq_one_letter_code
_entity_poly.pdbx_strand_id
1 'polypeptide(L)'
;MFIRTFPDEIDLLAFFEGEPTFQDTKDLHFAYRYTDQNEMSILFSFSATGGWIQTIIEYKQKRISHNLMEGVEYFKIEKDVDGEYLTTEVVLEDTRTQVVIRLQPFISTEFSTLIR
;
A
#
# COMPACT_ATOMS: atom_id res chain seq x y z
N MET A 1 12.40 -7.58 11.71
CA MET A 1 11.02 -7.17 11.76
C MET A 1 10.34 -7.53 10.44
N PHE A 2 9.14 -8.06 10.48
CA PHE A 2 8.44 -8.52 9.28
C PHE A 2 6.96 -8.25 9.41
N ILE A 3 6.26 -8.29 8.25
CA ILE A 3 4.81 -8.11 8.24
C ILE A 3 4.17 -9.44 8.64
N ARG A 4 3.43 -9.43 9.73
CA ARG A 4 2.83 -10.64 10.29
C ARG A 4 1.44 -10.93 9.72
N THR A 5 0.71 -9.87 9.37
CA THR A 5 -0.66 -9.99 8.90
C THR A 5 -0.87 -9.09 7.70
N PHE A 6 -1.38 -9.65 6.63
CA PHE A 6 -1.72 -8.86 5.42
C PHE A 6 -2.81 -9.61 4.65
N PRO A 7 -3.53 -8.92 3.76
CA PRO A 7 -4.62 -9.55 2.99
C PRO A 7 -4.11 -10.69 2.13
N ASP A 8 -4.95 -11.69 1.92
CA ASP A 8 -4.57 -12.83 1.08
C ASP A 8 -4.60 -12.45 -0.40
N GLU A 9 -4.17 -13.39 -1.26
CA GLU A 9 -4.09 -13.18 -2.70
C GLU A 9 -5.41 -12.76 -3.32
N ILE A 10 -6.51 -13.37 -2.86
CA ILE A 10 -7.84 -13.10 -3.42
C ILE A 10 -8.27 -11.68 -3.08
N ASP A 11 -8.04 -11.26 -1.84
CA ASP A 11 -8.42 -9.92 -1.38
C ASP A 11 -7.59 -8.85 -2.10
N LEU A 12 -6.31 -9.11 -2.30
CA LEU A 12 -5.45 -8.15 -3.01
C LEU A 12 -5.79 -8.08 -4.49
N LEU A 13 -6.12 -9.22 -5.09
CA LEU A 13 -6.55 -9.26 -6.49
C LEU A 13 -7.83 -8.43 -6.66
N ALA A 14 -8.77 -8.57 -5.74
CA ALA A 14 -10.03 -7.82 -5.79
C ALA A 14 -9.80 -6.33 -5.60
N PHE A 15 -8.96 -5.96 -4.64
CA PHE A 15 -8.70 -4.55 -4.33
C PHE A 15 -8.01 -3.84 -5.50
N PHE A 16 -6.96 -4.46 -6.07
CA PHE A 16 -6.20 -3.86 -7.16
C PHE A 16 -6.78 -4.17 -8.55
N GLU A 17 -7.81 -5.04 -8.60
CA GLU A 17 -8.47 -5.43 -9.85
C GLU A 17 -7.49 -6.06 -10.84
N GLY A 18 -6.53 -6.80 -10.34
CA GLY A 18 -5.55 -7.45 -11.20
C GLY A 18 -4.53 -8.29 -10.43
N GLU A 19 -3.85 -9.12 -11.20
CA GLU A 19 -2.76 -9.94 -10.67
C GLU A 19 -1.56 -9.08 -10.30
N PRO A 20 -0.69 -9.57 -9.41
CA PRO A 20 0.53 -8.83 -9.13
C PRO A 20 1.40 -8.72 -10.38
N THR A 21 2.02 -7.56 -10.56
CA THR A 21 2.96 -7.32 -11.67
C THR A 21 4.34 -7.88 -11.38
N PHE A 22 4.60 -8.18 -10.12
CA PHE A 22 5.84 -8.77 -9.66
C PHE A 22 5.54 -9.65 -8.45
N GLN A 23 6.15 -10.83 -8.37
CA GLN A 23 6.06 -11.64 -7.17
C GLN A 23 7.32 -12.45 -6.97
N ASP A 24 7.76 -12.49 -5.72
CA ASP A 24 8.88 -13.30 -5.26
C ASP A 24 8.39 -13.99 -4.00
N THR A 25 8.01 -15.26 -4.13
CA THR A 25 7.44 -16.02 -3.03
C THR A 25 8.45 -16.32 -1.93
N LYS A 26 9.73 -16.27 -2.25
CA LYS A 26 10.80 -16.51 -1.30
C LYS A 26 10.85 -15.44 -0.22
N ASP A 27 10.74 -14.17 -0.64
CA ASP A 27 10.76 -13.03 0.27
C ASP A 27 9.36 -12.49 0.55
N LEU A 28 8.33 -13.16 0.03
CA LEU A 28 6.95 -12.69 0.12
C LEU A 28 6.88 -11.22 -0.31
N HIS A 29 7.50 -10.95 -1.46
CA HIS A 29 7.55 -9.61 -2.03
C HIS A 29 6.64 -9.58 -3.25
N PHE A 30 5.66 -8.69 -3.24
CA PHE A 30 4.65 -8.56 -4.29
C PHE A 30 4.45 -7.11 -4.66
N ALA A 31 4.15 -6.88 -5.92
CA ALA A 31 3.85 -5.53 -6.41
C ALA A 31 2.56 -5.57 -7.23
N TYR A 32 1.73 -4.56 -7.05
CA TYR A 32 0.46 -4.40 -7.74
C TYR A 32 0.40 -3.03 -8.36
N ARG A 33 -0.15 -2.95 -9.58
CA ARG A 33 -0.33 -1.66 -10.26
C ARG A 33 -1.81 -1.44 -10.53
N TYR A 34 -2.26 -0.21 -10.32
CA TYR A 34 -3.63 0.19 -10.62
C TYR A 34 -3.58 1.55 -11.31
N THR A 35 -4.34 1.71 -12.39
CA THR A 35 -4.44 2.98 -13.11
C THR A 35 -5.89 3.41 -13.11
N ASP A 36 -6.15 4.65 -12.69
CA ASP A 36 -7.51 5.17 -12.65
C ASP A 36 -7.87 5.88 -13.97
N GLN A 37 -9.11 6.34 -14.05
CA GLN A 37 -9.61 6.97 -15.27
C GLN A 37 -8.99 8.34 -15.54
N ASN A 38 -8.25 8.89 -14.59
CA ASN A 38 -7.58 10.18 -14.73
C ASN A 38 -6.11 10.04 -15.14
N GLU A 39 -5.70 8.85 -15.58
CA GLU A 39 -4.34 8.53 -15.97
C GLU A 39 -3.34 8.59 -14.81
N MET A 40 -3.86 8.51 -13.59
CA MET A 40 -3.04 8.38 -12.40
C MET A 40 -2.82 6.90 -12.15
N SER A 41 -1.58 6.50 -11.87
CA SER A 41 -1.24 5.12 -11.56
C SER A 41 -0.57 5.04 -10.21
N ILE A 42 -0.81 3.95 -9.51
CA ILE A 42 -0.10 3.64 -8.29
C ILE A 42 0.53 2.26 -8.43
N LEU A 43 1.80 2.17 -8.05
CA LEU A 43 2.48 0.90 -7.89
C LEU A 43 2.66 0.70 -6.39
N PHE A 44 1.96 -0.29 -5.86
CA PHE A 44 2.05 -0.64 -4.45
C PHE A 44 2.83 -1.93 -4.34
N SER A 45 3.86 -1.94 -3.51
CA SER A 45 4.60 -3.17 -3.25
C SER A 45 4.85 -3.34 -1.77
N PHE A 46 5.06 -4.58 -1.37
CA PHE A 46 5.38 -4.88 0.02
C PHE A 46 6.29 -6.10 0.06
N SER A 47 7.09 -6.17 1.12
CA SER A 47 7.88 -7.35 1.43
C SER A 47 7.54 -7.77 2.85
N ALA A 48 6.96 -8.95 3.00
CA ALA A 48 6.60 -9.43 4.32
C ALA A 48 7.86 -9.72 5.15
N THR A 49 8.87 -10.30 4.54
CA THR A 49 10.13 -10.59 5.26
C THR A 49 10.90 -9.32 5.57
N GLY A 50 10.82 -8.32 4.71
CA GLY A 50 11.51 -7.05 4.92
C GLY A 50 10.77 -6.09 5.84
N GLY A 51 9.47 -6.31 6.05
CA GLY A 51 8.68 -5.45 6.92
C GLY A 51 8.46 -4.05 6.36
N TRP A 52 8.29 -3.93 5.04
CA TRP A 52 8.10 -2.61 4.43
C TRP A 52 6.99 -2.63 3.38
N ILE A 53 6.44 -1.44 3.17
CA ILE A 53 5.54 -1.17 2.05
C ILE A 53 6.10 0.00 1.26
N GLN A 54 5.78 0.06 -0.03
CA GLN A 54 6.25 1.11 -0.91
C GLN A 54 5.12 1.52 -1.84
N THR A 55 4.97 2.82 -2.05
CA THR A 55 4.05 3.36 -3.04
C THR A 55 4.80 4.27 -4.00
N ILE A 56 4.52 4.10 -5.28
CA ILE A 56 5.01 5.00 -6.32
C ILE A 56 3.78 5.48 -7.08
N ILE A 57 3.59 6.78 -7.17
CA ILE A 57 2.48 7.35 -7.89
C ILE A 57 3.00 8.05 -9.13
N GLU A 58 2.36 7.77 -10.26
CA GLU A 58 2.72 8.34 -11.55
C GLU A 58 1.49 8.99 -12.16
N TYR A 59 1.71 10.08 -12.86
CA TYR A 59 0.69 10.74 -13.65
C TYR A 59 1.19 10.84 -15.08
N LYS A 60 0.43 10.26 -16.02
CA LYS A 60 0.82 10.19 -17.43
C LYS A 60 2.24 9.67 -17.57
N GLN A 61 2.52 8.60 -16.81
CA GLN A 61 3.81 7.89 -16.83
C GLN A 61 4.99 8.67 -16.24
N LYS A 62 4.71 9.77 -15.54
CA LYS A 62 5.73 10.54 -14.85
C LYS A 62 5.59 10.33 -13.36
N ARG A 63 6.69 9.95 -12.71
CA ARG A 63 6.68 9.74 -11.27
C ARG A 63 6.51 11.06 -10.55
N ILE A 64 5.48 11.14 -9.69
CA ILE A 64 5.22 12.34 -8.91
C ILE A 64 5.34 12.11 -7.41
N SER A 65 5.41 10.85 -6.96
CA SER A 65 5.52 10.55 -5.54
C SER A 65 6.17 9.18 -5.35
N HIS A 66 6.99 9.06 -4.32
CA HIS A 66 7.60 7.81 -3.94
C HIS A 66 7.73 7.79 -2.43
N ASN A 67 7.12 6.79 -1.79
CA ASN A 67 7.19 6.60 -0.35
C ASN A 67 7.56 5.17 -0.03
N LEU A 68 8.53 5.02 0.86
CA LEU A 68 8.94 3.72 1.38
C LEU A 68 8.81 3.80 2.89
N MET A 69 8.09 2.85 3.47
CA MET A 69 7.87 2.82 4.91
C MET A 69 8.30 1.49 5.48
N GLU A 70 9.26 1.52 6.39
CA GLU A 70 9.73 0.36 7.11
C GLU A 70 9.05 0.24 8.47
N GLY A 71 9.21 -0.89 9.11
CA GLY A 71 8.61 -1.11 10.42
C GLY A 71 7.14 -1.47 10.36
N VAL A 72 6.69 -1.96 9.22
CA VAL A 72 5.30 -2.36 9.03
C VAL A 72 5.13 -3.76 9.59
N GLU A 73 4.19 -3.92 10.53
CA GLU A 73 3.89 -5.23 11.11
C GLU A 73 2.60 -5.83 10.55
N TYR A 74 1.75 -4.98 9.98
CA TYR A 74 0.51 -5.44 9.35
C TYR A 74 0.03 -4.39 8.36
N PHE A 75 -0.77 -4.82 7.39
CA PHE A 75 -1.65 -3.90 6.67
C PHE A 75 -2.94 -4.65 6.33
N LYS A 76 -4.01 -3.91 6.14
CA LYS A 76 -5.32 -4.50 5.94
C LYS A 76 -6.16 -3.66 5.00
N ILE A 77 -7.22 -4.28 4.48
CA ILE A 77 -8.21 -3.60 3.66
C ILE A 77 -9.43 -3.36 4.53
N GLU A 78 -9.84 -2.12 4.64
CA GLU A 78 -10.99 -1.69 5.41
C GLU A 78 -12.00 -1.02 4.49
N LYS A 79 -13.18 -0.75 5.00
CA LYS A 79 -14.23 -0.10 4.23
C LYS A 79 -14.92 0.95 5.08
N ASP A 80 -15.16 2.11 4.48
CA ASP A 80 -15.92 3.17 5.12
C ASP A 80 -17.00 3.65 4.14
N VAL A 81 -17.61 4.80 4.43
CA VAL A 81 -18.69 5.35 3.61
C VAL A 81 -18.21 5.66 2.18
N ASP A 82 -16.94 5.95 2.01
CA ASP A 82 -16.37 6.31 0.71
C ASP A 82 -15.83 5.09 -0.06
N GLY A 83 -15.87 3.91 0.53
CA GLY A 83 -15.42 2.69 -0.13
C GLY A 83 -14.26 2.02 0.58
N GLU A 84 -13.59 1.13 -0.13
CA GLU A 84 -12.46 0.38 0.43
C GLU A 84 -11.17 1.18 0.41
N TYR A 85 -10.32 0.89 1.37
CA TYR A 85 -8.98 1.47 1.42
C TYR A 85 -8.02 0.49 2.10
N LEU A 86 -6.76 0.61 1.74
CA LEU A 86 -5.68 -0.17 2.35
C LEU A 86 -5.03 0.71 3.41
N THR A 87 -4.80 0.15 4.58
CA THR A 87 -4.29 0.94 5.70
C THR A 87 -3.29 0.15 6.54
N THR A 88 -2.37 0.89 7.12
CA THR A 88 -1.48 0.38 8.15
C THR A 88 -1.16 1.48 9.13
N GLU A 89 -0.67 1.08 10.28
CA GLU A 89 -0.19 2.01 11.29
C GLU A 89 1.19 1.53 11.74
N VAL A 90 2.18 2.40 11.65
CA VAL A 90 3.53 2.09 12.08
C VAL A 90 3.82 2.85 13.36
N VAL A 91 4.07 2.09 14.43
CA VAL A 91 4.33 2.68 15.75
C VAL A 91 5.82 2.47 16.06
N LEU A 92 6.53 3.58 16.12
CA LEU A 92 7.93 3.60 16.52
C LEU A 92 8.01 4.23 17.92
N GLU A 93 9.22 4.30 18.47
CA GLU A 93 9.39 4.80 19.82
C GLU A 93 8.78 6.18 20.03
N ASP A 94 9.08 7.09 19.11
CA ASP A 94 8.66 8.49 19.23
C ASP A 94 7.53 8.89 18.30
N THR A 95 7.09 8.02 17.42
CA THR A 95 6.11 8.41 16.41
C THR A 95 5.08 7.33 16.15
N ARG A 96 3.95 7.77 15.62
CA ARG A 96 2.90 6.90 15.10
C ARG A 96 2.52 7.44 13.73
N THR A 97 2.66 6.60 12.70
CA THR A 97 2.30 6.98 11.34
C THR A 97 1.14 6.14 10.85
N GLN A 98 0.11 6.81 10.36
CA GLN A 98 -1.02 6.14 9.75
C GLN A 98 -0.95 6.34 8.24
N VAL A 99 -1.22 5.27 7.50
CA VAL A 99 -1.22 5.27 6.03
C VAL A 99 -2.61 4.87 5.56
N VAL A 100 -3.17 5.63 4.61
CA VAL A 100 -4.44 5.30 3.96
C VAL A 100 -4.23 5.41 2.47
N ILE A 101 -4.53 4.32 1.75
CA ILE A 101 -4.40 4.25 0.30
C ILE A 101 -5.77 3.89 -0.28
N ARG A 102 -6.30 4.76 -1.15
CA ARG A 102 -7.55 4.52 -1.86
C ARG A 102 -7.28 4.46 -3.35
N LEU A 103 -8.00 3.59 -4.02
CA LEU A 103 -7.92 3.49 -5.47
C LEU A 103 -9.14 4.09 -6.14
N GLN A 104 -10.30 4.01 -5.47
CA GLN A 104 -11.56 4.49 -6.01
C GLN A 104 -12.21 5.47 -5.05
N PRO A 105 -12.89 6.50 -5.57
CA PRO A 105 -13.18 6.81 -6.97
C PRO A 105 -11.97 7.35 -7.75
N PHE A 106 -10.90 7.73 -7.04
CA PHE A 106 -9.63 8.10 -7.65
C PHE A 106 -8.50 7.75 -6.67
N ILE A 107 -7.31 7.62 -7.20
CA ILE A 107 -6.15 7.26 -6.39
C ILE A 107 -5.82 8.40 -5.42
N SER A 108 -5.70 8.06 -4.15
CA SER A 108 -5.25 9.00 -3.14
C SER A 108 -4.44 8.27 -2.09
N THR A 109 -3.46 8.96 -1.52
CA THR A 109 -2.66 8.42 -0.43
C THR A 109 -2.57 9.47 0.67
N GLU A 110 -2.57 8.99 1.91
CA GLU A 110 -2.45 9.85 3.07
C GLU A 110 -1.48 9.24 4.05
N PHE A 111 -0.48 10.01 4.45
CA PHE A 111 0.51 9.60 5.43
C PHE A 111 0.49 10.65 6.54
N SER A 112 0.09 10.24 7.75
CA SER A 112 -0.03 11.16 8.89
C SER A 112 0.84 10.65 10.01
N THR A 113 1.78 11.48 10.44
CA THR A 113 2.70 11.13 11.53
C THR A 113 2.47 12.03 12.73
N LEU A 114 2.29 11.40 13.89
CA LEU A 114 2.15 12.10 15.15
C LEU A 114 3.32 11.74 16.05
N ILE A 115 3.73 12.70 16.84
CA ILE A 115 4.76 12.48 17.86
C ILE A 115 4.09 11.90 19.10
N ARG A 116 4.66 10.84 19.62
CA ARG A 116 4.12 10.16 20.79
C ARG A 116 4.65 10.80 22.07
#